data_8cc4dd3f7a80495d113e9244cbe218a1
#
_entry.id   8cc4dd3f7a80495d113e9244cbe218a1
#
_cell.length_a   1.000
_cell.length_b   1.000
_cell.length_c   1.000
_cell.angle_alpha   90.00
_cell.angle_beta   90.00
_cell.angle_gamma   90.00
#
_symmetry.space_group_name_H-M   'P 1'
#
loop_
_entity.id
_entity.type
_entity.pdbx_description
1 polymer ?
#
loop_
_entity_poly.entity_id
_entity_poly.type
_entity_poly.pdbx_seq_one_letter_code
_entity_poly.pdbx_strand_id
1 'polypeptide(L)'
;MENKKLREKSRRAFIKSTGMLAAGALIAPSVLSAAGKAVAGTPAVLGGGPVRTKAWPSWPIWNKDTDEKLVVDDLRSGVWSRASLVTQFEQEWASYIGTKRCLSVVNGTNALIASLLQMGIGGGDEVIVPPYTFIATVAAVLATGAMPVFVDTDVSTWQIDASKIEAKITSRTRAIIPVHILGLPADMVTIMAIAKKHGLVVIEDACQAHGAEIGGRRVGSFGHAGCFSFQNSKNLAIGEGGAINSDDEKFMDRCYSYHNYGNPYGSVVGQVNAGTLIPGTKLRLTEYQAAIGLGQLKRLAGETEKRNANAAYLRGRISKIPGVIPYDLYDNVTKAAFHLFPFRYDKSGFKGLSRAAFIKAMEAEGIPCSEGYSPLNKMPYLQQAFESKNYKKMYTTAELDINAFNERNVCPLNDKLCDEEAIWFYQSMLLADKPDMDDIVNAIEKIHANADRLNKK
;
A
#
# COMPACT_ATOMS: atom_id res chain seq x y z
N MET A 1 25.79 23.95 12.68
CA MET A 1 25.42 23.15 13.89
C MET A 1 23.91 22.95 14.03
N GLU A 2 23.07 23.80 13.49
CA GLU A 2 21.58 23.66 13.55
C GLU A 2 21.00 22.50 12.75
N ASN A 3 21.55 22.19 11.58
CA ASN A 3 21.07 21.11 10.72
C ASN A 3 21.25 19.67 11.29
N LYS A 4 22.12 19.50 12.31
CA LYS A 4 22.32 18.20 12.97
C LYS A 4 21.23 17.90 14.01
N LYS A 5 20.72 18.93 14.68
CA LYS A 5 19.63 18.81 15.68
C LYS A 5 18.26 18.54 15.07
N LEU A 6 17.98 19.02 13.84
CA LEU A 6 16.74 18.74 13.12
C LEU A 6 16.69 17.30 12.58
N ARG A 7 17.84 16.74 12.16
CA ARG A 7 17.92 15.32 11.73
C ARG A 7 17.72 14.32 12.89
N GLU A 8 18.17 14.65 14.10
CA GLU A 8 17.97 13.75 15.26
C GLU A 8 16.53 13.77 15.79
N LYS A 9 15.80 14.88 15.69
CA LYS A 9 14.40 14.96 16.08
C LYS A 9 13.48 14.14 15.16
N SER A 10 13.77 14.13 13.86
CA SER A 10 13.01 13.37 12.85
C SER A 10 13.18 11.84 13.02
N ARG A 11 14.40 11.35 13.27
CA ARG A 11 14.66 9.92 13.52
C ARG A 11 14.05 9.41 14.83
N ARG A 12 14.05 10.20 15.90
CA ARG A 12 13.45 9.82 17.19
C ARG A 12 11.92 9.82 17.15
N ALA A 13 11.29 10.66 16.34
CA ALA A 13 9.84 10.64 16.14
C ALA A 13 9.40 9.38 15.39
N PHE A 14 10.15 8.98 14.35
CA PHE A 14 9.85 7.76 13.57
C PHE A 14 10.02 6.48 14.39
N ILE A 15 11.04 6.40 15.25
CA ILE A 15 11.27 5.21 16.11
C ILE A 15 10.27 5.13 17.27
N LYS A 16 9.71 6.25 17.73
CA LYS A 16 8.69 6.24 18.79
C LYS A 16 7.31 5.80 18.34
N SER A 17 6.99 5.89 17.04
CA SER A 17 5.70 5.43 16.50
C SER A 17 5.62 3.91 16.25
N THR A 18 6.76 3.20 16.30
CA THR A 18 6.82 1.74 16.08
C THR A 18 7.15 0.91 17.31
N GLY A 19 7.30 1.52 18.49
CA GLY A 19 7.81 0.80 19.67
C GLY A 19 7.22 1.22 20.99
N MET A 20 5.89 1.30 21.14
CA MET A 20 5.26 1.39 22.47
C MET A 20 4.01 0.53 22.56
N LEU A 21 4.22 -0.73 22.85
CA LEU A 21 3.21 -1.62 23.43
C LEU A 21 3.92 -2.52 24.45
N ALA A 22 4.02 -2.07 25.69
CA ALA A 22 4.00 -2.90 26.90
C ALA A 22 4.17 -2.04 28.16
N ALA A 23 3.23 -2.17 29.03
CA ALA A 23 3.20 -2.01 30.47
C ALA A 23 2.24 -0.94 30.99
N GLY A 24 1.19 -1.39 31.63
CA GLY A 24 0.28 -0.61 32.48
C GLY A 24 -0.92 -1.46 32.89
N ALA A 25 -0.76 -2.26 33.94
CA ALA A 25 -1.80 -3.14 34.48
C ALA A 25 -2.76 -2.43 35.41
N LEU A 26 -4.02 -2.94 35.37
CA LEU A 26 -5.01 -3.05 36.47
C LEU A 26 -5.55 -1.77 37.13
N ILE A 27 -6.81 -1.46 36.81
CA ILE A 27 -7.92 -1.35 37.78
C ILE A 27 -9.22 -1.45 36.94
N ALA A 28 -10.00 -2.51 37.16
CA ALA A 28 -11.38 -2.60 36.67
C ALA A 28 -12.31 -1.94 37.70
N PRO A 29 -13.44 -1.37 37.20
CA PRO A 29 -14.70 -1.97 37.57
C PRO A 29 -15.60 -2.22 36.37
N SER A 30 -16.26 -3.36 36.43
CA SER A 30 -17.33 -3.81 35.54
C SER A 30 -18.52 -2.87 35.54
N VAL A 31 -18.93 -2.43 34.34
CA VAL A 31 -20.29 -1.94 34.10
C VAL A 31 -20.77 -2.54 32.78
N LEU A 32 -21.83 -3.34 32.85
CA LEU A 32 -22.62 -3.79 31.71
C LEU A 32 -23.10 -2.56 30.95
N SER A 33 -22.85 -2.51 29.65
CA SER A 33 -23.45 -1.51 28.76
C SER A 33 -24.47 -2.18 27.86
N ALA A 34 -25.71 -1.76 28.04
CA ALA A 34 -26.81 -2.03 27.10
C ALA A 34 -26.64 -1.21 25.82
N ALA A 35 -26.91 -1.83 24.69
CA ALA A 35 -26.86 -1.22 23.38
C ALA A 35 -27.87 -0.07 23.21
N GLY A 36 -27.39 1.01 22.59
CA GLY A 36 -28.21 1.97 21.85
C GLY A 36 -28.74 3.17 22.60
N LYS A 37 -27.93 4.26 22.67
CA LYS A 37 -28.43 5.65 22.58
C LYS A 37 -27.24 6.62 22.39
N ALA A 38 -27.51 7.69 21.63
CA ALA A 38 -26.59 8.73 21.22
C ALA A 38 -25.46 9.05 22.21
N VAL A 39 -24.24 9.05 21.68
CA VAL A 39 -23.01 9.33 22.45
C VAL A 39 -22.90 10.85 22.70
N ALA A 40 -23.79 11.41 23.53
CA ALA A 40 -23.73 12.77 24.03
C ALA A 40 -22.83 12.82 25.27
N GLY A 41 -21.54 12.51 25.11
CA GLY A 41 -20.54 12.60 26.19
C GLY A 41 -19.46 13.64 25.88
N THR A 42 -18.76 14.09 26.91
CA THR A 42 -17.57 14.92 26.72
C THR A 42 -16.50 14.09 26.04
N PRO A 43 -15.89 14.58 24.94
CA PRO A 43 -14.78 13.89 24.28
C PRO A 43 -13.61 13.57 25.24
N ALA A 44 -12.96 12.44 25.04
CA ALA A 44 -11.87 11.99 25.89
C ALA A 44 -10.72 13.01 25.96
N VAL A 45 -10.40 13.66 24.84
CA VAL A 45 -9.38 14.74 24.78
C VAL A 45 -9.78 15.97 25.61
N LEU A 46 -11.04 16.12 25.99
CA LEU A 46 -11.56 17.16 26.88
C LEU A 46 -11.83 16.65 28.32
N GLY A 47 -11.34 15.46 28.67
CA GLY A 47 -11.46 14.87 30.01
C GLY A 47 -12.67 13.95 30.18
N GLY A 48 -13.41 13.59 29.12
CA GLY A 48 -14.43 12.54 29.14
C GLY A 48 -13.82 11.14 29.10
N GLY A 49 -14.66 10.11 29.22
CA GLY A 49 -14.26 8.72 29.01
C GLY A 49 -14.13 8.41 27.50
N PRO A 50 -13.14 7.58 27.08
CA PRO A 50 -13.02 7.14 25.69
C PRO A 50 -14.19 6.21 25.29
N VAL A 51 -14.53 6.20 24.01
CA VAL A 51 -15.52 5.29 23.44
C VAL A 51 -15.04 3.85 23.53
N ARG A 52 -13.74 3.64 23.28
CA ARG A 52 -13.13 2.32 23.25
C ARG A 52 -11.92 2.23 24.19
N THR A 53 -11.92 1.17 25.01
CA THR A 53 -10.78 0.79 25.87
C THR A 53 -10.24 -0.61 25.50
N LYS A 54 -11.02 -1.41 24.74
CA LYS A 54 -10.63 -2.74 24.26
C LYS A 54 -9.55 -2.59 23.17
N ALA A 55 -8.50 -3.40 23.21
CA ALA A 55 -7.49 -3.43 22.16
C ALA A 55 -8.08 -3.83 20.80
N TRP A 56 -7.53 -3.30 19.72
CA TRP A 56 -7.81 -3.73 18.36
C TRP A 56 -7.10 -5.06 18.08
N PRO A 57 -7.59 -5.86 17.09
CA PRO A 57 -6.89 -7.08 16.69
C PRO A 57 -5.42 -6.82 16.38
N SER A 58 -4.54 -7.66 16.88
CA SER A 58 -3.12 -7.60 16.57
C SER A 58 -2.88 -8.03 15.11
N TRP A 59 -1.85 -7.47 14.51
CA TRP A 59 -1.43 -7.82 13.17
C TRP A 59 0.11 -7.88 13.10
N PRO A 60 0.73 -8.85 12.40
CA PRO A 60 0.10 -10.01 11.74
C PRO A 60 -0.50 -11.00 12.73
N ILE A 61 -1.44 -11.82 12.23
CA ILE A 61 -1.99 -12.94 13.01
C ILE A 61 -1.02 -14.11 12.92
N TRP A 62 -0.63 -14.65 14.08
CA TRP A 62 0.08 -15.91 14.19
C TRP A 62 -0.85 -16.97 14.75
N ASN A 63 -1.06 -18.05 14.00
CA ASN A 63 -1.83 -19.19 14.46
C ASN A 63 -0.86 -20.32 14.78
N LYS A 64 -0.72 -20.63 16.07
CA LYS A 64 0.21 -21.65 16.56
C LYS A 64 -0.03 -23.03 15.94
N ASP A 65 -1.30 -23.41 15.74
CA ASP A 65 -1.67 -24.75 15.27
C ASP A 65 -1.40 -24.94 13.77
N THR A 66 -1.45 -23.89 12.97
CA THR A 66 -1.30 -23.97 11.51
C THR A 66 0.01 -23.42 10.99
N ASP A 67 0.58 -22.39 11.63
CA ASP A 67 1.75 -21.68 11.11
C ASP A 67 3.05 -22.18 11.72
N GLU A 68 3.05 -22.52 13.03
CA GLU A 68 4.27 -22.81 13.77
C GLU A 68 5.00 -24.05 13.27
N LYS A 69 4.25 -25.13 13.00
CA LYS A 69 4.84 -26.40 12.59
C LYS A 69 5.72 -26.26 11.35
N LEU A 70 5.19 -25.64 10.29
CA LEU A 70 5.90 -25.50 9.02
C LEU A 70 7.16 -24.65 9.16
N VAL A 71 7.07 -23.54 9.91
CA VAL A 71 8.20 -22.63 10.15
C VAL A 71 9.28 -23.30 11.01
N VAL A 72 8.88 -24.01 12.08
CA VAL A 72 9.82 -24.70 12.96
C VAL A 72 10.51 -25.86 12.24
N ASP A 73 9.77 -26.63 11.45
CA ASP A 73 10.32 -27.74 10.67
C ASP A 73 11.35 -27.23 9.65
N ASP A 74 11.06 -26.10 8.96
CA ASP A 74 12.00 -25.46 8.04
C ASP A 74 13.26 -24.99 8.77
N LEU A 75 13.12 -24.29 9.89
CA LEU A 75 14.27 -23.83 10.67
C LEU A 75 15.16 -24.99 11.15
N ARG A 76 14.56 -26.12 11.52
CA ARG A 76 15.28 -27.33 11.94
C ARG A 76 15.95 -28.06 10.79
N SER A 77 15.43 -27.93 9.57
CA SER A 77 16.01 -28.55 8.37
C SER A 77 17.40 -27.99 8.01
N GLY A 78 17.68 -26.74 8.40
CA GLY A 78 18.89 -26.01 7.98
C GLY A 78 18.86 -25.52 6.53
N VAL A 79 17.77 -25.75 5.77
CA VAL A 79 17.61 -25.31 4.38
C VAL A 79 16.86 -23.98 4.37
N TRP A 80 17.55 -22.89 4.64
CA TRP A 80 16.91 -21.57 4.82
C TRP A 80 16.91 -20.69 3.56
N SER A 81 17.78 -20.97 2.61
CA SER A 81 17.78 -20.31 1.29
C SER A 81 16.65 -20.87 0.44
N ARG A 82 16.25 -20.09 -0.60
CA ARG A 82 15.25 -20.49 -1.59
C ARG A 82 15.36 -21.98 -1.99
N ALA A 83 14.30 -22.75 -1.76
CA ALA A 83 14.19 -24.16 -2.14
C ALA A 83 12.69 -24.52 -2.38
N SER A 84 12.19 -25.61 -1.78
CA SER A 84 10.90 -26.22 -2.08
C SER A 84 9.70 -25.40 -1.56
N LEU A 85 9.80 -24.81 -0.36
CA LEU A 85 8.70 -24.02 0.21
C LEU A 85 8.50 -22.71 -0.55
N VAL A 86 9.57 -22.07 -1.00
CA VAL A 86 9.47 -20.90 -1.88
C VAL A 86 8.80 -21.29 -3.20
N THR A 87 9.16 -22.42 -3.78
CA THR A 87 8.53 -22.94 -5.03
C THR A 87 7.03 -23.21 -4.82
N GLN A 88 6.67 -23.85 -3.70
CA GLN A 88 5.28 -24.12 -3.34
C GLN A 88 4.50 -22.81 -3.14
N PHE A 89 5.06 -21.85 -2.40
CA PHE A 89 4.42 -20.55 -2.19
C PHE A 89 4.17 -19.81 -3.51
N GLU A 90 5.15 -19.83 -4.44
CA GLU A 90 5.01 -19.23 -5.77
C GLU A 90 3.88 -19.88 -6.58
N GLN A 91 3.78 -21.21 -6.55
CA GLN A 91 2.72 -21.96 -7.25
C GLN A 91 1.34 -21.65 -6.67
N GLU A 92 1.21 -21.69 -5.34
CA GLU A 92 -0.06 -21.38 -4.66
C GLU A 92 -0.46 -19.92 -4.84
N TRP A 93 0.51 -18.98 -4.80
CA TRP A 93 0.25 -17.57 -5.02
C TRP A 93 -0.13 -17.28 -6.49
N ALA A 94 0.57 -17.85 -7.47
CA ALA A 94 0.21 -17.74 -8.89
C ALA A 94 -1.22 -18.25 -9.14
N SER A 95 -1.56 -19.41 -8.58
CA SER A 95 -2.92 -19.98 -8.64
C SER A 95 -3.94 -19.06 -7.97
N TYR A 96 -3.62 -18.51 -6.79
CA TYR A 96 -4.51 -17.59 -6.09
C TYR A 96 -4.77 -16.30 -6.89
N ILE A 97 -3.75 -15.72 -7.51
CA ILE A 97 -3.88 -14.51 -8.35
C ILE A 97 -4.54 -14.83 -9.71
N GLY A 98 -4.37 -16.05 -10.21
CA GLY A 98 -4.89 -16.47 -11.52
C GLY A 98 -3.92 -16.13 -12.66
N THR A 99 -2.61 -16.23 -12.41
CA THR A 99 -1.54 -16.06 -13.38
C THR A 99 -0.78 -17.37 -13.59
N LYS A 100 -0.11 -17.52 -14.72
CA LYS A 100 0.67 -18.74 -15.01
C LYS A 100 1.86 -18.90 -14.08
N ARG A 101 2.53 -17.78 -13.73
CA ARG A 101 3.76 -17.81 -12.93
C ARG A 101 3.80 -16.71 -11.90
N CYS A 102 4.46 -17.03 -10.79
CA CYS A 102 4.90 -16.10 -9.76
C CYS A 102 6.40 -16.27 -9.55
N LEU A 103 7.10 -15.19 -9.26
CA LEU A 103 8.46 -15.17 -8.75
C LEU A 103 8.48 -14.36 -7.46
N SER A 104 8.79 -15.00 -6.34
CA SER A 104 8.98 -14.31 -5.08
C SER A 104 10.33 -13.59 -5.01
N VAL A 105 10.30 -12.37 -4.46
CA VAL A 105 11.47 -11.50 -4.33
C VAL A 105 11.52 -10.89 -2.92
N VAL A 106 12.61 -10.21 -2.59
CA VAL A 106 12.86 -9.68 -1.24
C VAL A 106 11.88 -8.61 -0.75
N ASN A 107 11.20 -7.89 -1.63
CA ASN A 107 10.14 -6.91 -1.30
C ASN A 107 9.43 -6.40 -2.57
N GLY A 108 8.31 -5.69 -2.39
CA GLY A 108 7.52 -5.14 -3.49
C GLY A 108 8.27 -4.08 -4.32
N THR A 109 9.13 -3.28 -3.70
CA THR A 109 9.95 -2.28 -4.42
C THR A 109 10.84 -2.95 -5.45
N ASN A 110 11.52 -4.04 -5.07
CA ASN A 110 12.35 -4.80 -5.99
C ASN A 110 11.52 -5.59 -7.02
N ALA A 111 10.27 -5.96 -6.71
CA ALA A 111 9.36 -6.50 -7.71
C ALA A 111 9.10 -5.49 -8.84
N LEU A 112 8.81 -4.24 -8.49
CA LEU A 112 8.60 -3.14 -9.45
C LEU A 112 9.89 -2.84 -10.26
N ILE A 113 11.04 -2.70 -9.58
CA ILE A 113 12.33 -2.44 -10.24
C ILE A 113 12.68 -3.55 -11.23
N ALA A 114 12.58 -4.81 -10.80
CA ALA A 114 12.87 -5.95 -11.66
C ALA A 114 11.92 -6.01 -12.85
N SER A 115 10.63 -5.75 -12.66
CA SER A 115 9.64 -5.72 -13.73
C SER A 115 9.94 -4.63 -14.75
N LEU A 116 10.22 -3.41 -14.32
CA LEU A 116 10.60 -2.30 -15.20
C LEU A 116 11.85 -2.64 -16.01
N LEU A 117 12.93 -3.05 -15.35
CA LEU A 117 14.21 -3.39 -16.01
C LEU A 117 14.06 -4.55 -17.00
N GLN A 118 13.31 -5.61 -16.65
CA GLN A 118 13.14 -6.76 -17.52
C GLN A 118 12.14 -6.54 -18.66
N MET A 119 11.38 -5.45 -18.62
CA MET A 119 10.60 -4.92 -19.74
C MET A 119 11.35 -3.87 -20.57
N GLY A 120 12.65 -3.66 -20.28
CA GLY A 120 13.52 -2.75 -21.01
C GLY A 120 13.29 -1.27 -20.71
N ILE A 121 12.69 -0.94 -19.57
CA ILE A 121 12.36 0.44 -19.16
C ILE A 121 13.49 1.00 -18.28
N GLY A 122 14.02 2.15 -18.66
CA GLY A 122 15.16 2.76 -17.97
C GLY A 122 15.42 4.20 -18.35
N GLY A 123 16.70 4.61 -18.33
CA GLY A 123 17.11 5.98 -18.62
C GLY A 123 16.64 6.47 -20.01
N GLY A 124 16.06 7.66 -20.08
CA GLY A 124 15.45 8.24 -21.26
C GLY A 124 13.95 7.97 -21.42
N ASP A 125 13.41 6.96 -20.73
CA ASP A 125 12.00 6.62 -20.76
C ASP A 125 11.19 7.40 -19.70
N GLU A 126 9.89 7.53 -19.96
CA GLU A 126 8.91 8.07 -19.03
C GLU A 126 7.96 6.98 -18.56
N VAL A 127 7.63 7.00 -17.26
CA VAL A 127 6.67 6.07 -16.63
C VAL A 127 5.57 6.87 -15.95
N ILE A 128 4.32 6.65 -16.38
CA ILE A 128 3.14 7.28 -15.78
C ILE A 128 2.82 6.60 -14.44
N VAL A 129 2.67 7.40 -13.38
CA VAL A 129 2.39 6.98 -12.00
C VAL A 129 1.36 7.88 -11.33
N PRO A 130 0.59 7.40 -10.33
CA PRO A 130 -0.22 8.26 -9.48
C PRO A 130 0.67 9.02 -8.47
N PRO A 131 0.29 10.23 -8.07
CA PRO A 131 0.95 10.96 -6.98
C PRO A 131 0.51 10.49 -5.58
N TYR A 132 -0.68 9.87 -5.46
CA TYR A 132 -1.18 9.30 -4.21
C TYR A 132 -0.82 7.81 -4.12
N THR A 133 0.36 7.53 -3.61
CA THR A 133 0.86 6.18 -3.41
C THR A 133 1.94 6.14 -2.34
N PHE A 134 2.35 4.94 -1.95
CA PHE A 134 3.57 4.77 -1.17
C PHE A 134 4.80 5.10 -2.02
N ILE A 135 5.80 5.74 -1.43
CA ILE A 135 7.00 6.24 -2.12
C ILE A 135 7.71 5.20 -3.00
N ALA A 136 7.56 3.90 -2.70
CA ALA A 136 8.23 2.81 -3.42
C ALA A 136 7.87 2.76 -4.91
N THR A 137 6.65 3.11 -5.30
CA THR A 137 6.23 3.16 -6.71
C THR A 137 7.12 4.12 -7.50
N VAL A 138 7.29 5.34 -7.00
CA VAL A 138 8.11 6.37 -7.66
C VAL A 138 9.60 6.08 -7.50
N ALA A 139 10.03 5.58 -6.33
CA ALA A 139 11.40 5.17 -6.10
C ALA A 139 11.84 4.05 -7.04
N ALA A 140 10.95 3.11 -7.40
CA ALA A 140 11.24 2.06 -8.37
C ALA A 140 11.49 2.63 -9.77
N VAL A 141 10.69 3.61 -10.21
CA VAL A 141 10.92 4.32 -11.48
C VAL A 141 12.29 5.02 -11.46
N LEU A 142 12.57 5.81 -10.41
CA LEU A 142 13.84 6.51 -10.29
C LEU A 142 15.04 5.57 -10.24
N ALA A 143 14.89 4.39 -9.61
CA ALA A 143 15.98 3.40 -9.51
C ALA A 143 16.35 2.79 -10.86
N THR A 144 15.44 2.75 -11.84
CA THR A 144 15.74 2.30 -13.22
C THR A 144 16.36 3.41 -14.07
N GLY A 145 16.37 4.65 -13.59
CA GLY A 145 16.81 5.82 -14.34
C GLY A 145 15.70 6.45 -15.19
N ALA A 146 14.49 5.88 -15.22
CA ALA A 146 13.35 6.45 -15.94
C ALA A 146 12.78 7.68 -15.22
N MET A 147 12.06 8.53 -15.95
CA MET A 147 11.43 9.76 -15.46
C MET A 147 9.98 9.46 -15.04
N PRO A 148 9.57 9.70 -13.79
CA PRO A 148 8.17 9.59 -13.41
C PRO A 148 7.35 10.74 -14.02
N VAL A 149 6.16 10.44 -14.52
CA VAL A 149 5.17 11.41 -15.00
C VAL A 149 3.90 11.23 -14.18
N PHE A 150 3.52 12.26 -13.44
CA PHE A 150 2.38 12.18 -12.55
C PHE A 150 1.06 12.52 -13.26
N VAL A 151 0.08 11.68 -13.04
CA VAL A 151 -1.33 11.90 -13.41
C VAL A 151 -2.16 12.04 -12.16
N ASP A 152 -2.92 13.12 -12.06
CA ASP A 152 -3.69 13.48 -10.87
C ASP A 152 -4.61 12.36 -10.38
N THR A 153 -5.05 12.45 -9.15
CA THR A 153 -5.89 11.46 -8.47
C THR A 153 -7.37 11.75 -8.70
N ASP A 154 -8.16 10.74 -8.99
CA ASP A 154 -9.61 10.78 -8.78
C ASP A 154 -9.88 10.65 -7.27
N VAL A 155 -10.29 11.75 -6.67
CA VAL A 155 -10.47 11.83 -5.21
C VAL A 155 -11.65 11.00 -4.69
N SER A 156 -12.58 10.58 -5.56
CA SER A 156 -13.70 9.72 -5.18
C SER A 156 -13.24 8.28 -4.98
N THR A 157 -12.42 7.79 -5.89
CA THR A 157 -11.88 6.42 -5.87
C THR A 157 -10.49 6.32 -5.26
N TRP A 158 -9.78 7.45 -5.08
CA TRP A 158 -8.39 7.55 -4.61
C TRP A 158 -7.35 7.04 -5.61
N GLN A 159 -7.78 6.59 -6.77
CA GLN A 159 -6.93 6.00 -7.80
C GLN A 159 -6.38 7.05 -8.76
N ILE A 160 -5.41 6.66 -9.58
CA ILE A 160 -5.00 7.46 -10.73
C ILE A 160 -6.22 7.77 -11.60
N ASP A 161 -6.42 9.03 -11.99
CA ASP A 161 -7.51 9.42 -12.90
C ASP A 161 -7.21 8.95 -14.31
N ALA A 162 -7.77 7.80 -14.69
CA ALA A 162 -7.53 7.18 -15.99
C ALA A 162 -7.89 8.09 -17.17
N SER A 163 -8.86 9.00 -16.99
CA SER A 163 -9.28 9.94 -18.04
C SER A 163 -8.20 10.99 -18.40
N LYS A 164 -7.24 11.21 -17.50
CA LYS A 164 -6.15 12.18 -17.68
C LYS A 164 -4.85 11.54 -18.20
N ILE A 165 -4.78 10.21 -18.32
CA ILE A 165 -3.56 9.50 -18.70
C ILE A 165 -3.11 9.89 -20.12
N GLU A 166 -4.02 9.86 -21.10
CA GLU A 166 -3.65 10.12 -22.49
C GLU A 166 -3.01 11.50 -22.72
N ALA A 167 -3.46 12.51 -21.99
CA ALA A 167 -2.93 13.87 -22.07
C ALA A 167 -1.48 13.99 -21.58
N LYS A 168 -0.97 12.98 -20.87
CA LYS A 168 0.40 12.94 -20.34
C LYS A 168 1.33 12.04 -21.14
N ILE A 169 0.83 11.33 -22.16
CA ILE A 169 1.63 10.45 -23.01
C ILE A 169 2.50 11.29 -23.96
N THR A 170 3.79 10.99 -23.99
CA THR A 170 4.78 11.56 -24.91
C THR A 170 5.44 10.46 -25.76
N SER A 171 6.31 10.83 -26.68
CA SER A 171 7.11 9.86 -27.44
C SER A 171 8.09 9.04 -26.58
N ARG A 172 8.34 9.45 -25.35
CA ARG A 172 9.20 8.75 -24.39
C ARG A 172 8.44 7.86 -23.40
N THR A 173 7.12 8.00 -23.33
CA THR A 173 6.31 7.17 -22.42
C THR A 173 6.41 5.71 -22.84
N ARG A 174 6.77 4.82 -21.91
CA ARG A 174 6.90 3.38 -22.13
C ARG A 174 5.99 2.55 -21.24
N ALA A 175 5.65 3.06 -20.06
CA ALA A 175 4.83 2.31 -19.12
C ALA A 175 3.85 3.18 -18.35
N ILE A 176 2.82 2.51 -17.84
CA ILE A 176 1.91 3.00 -16.81
C ILE A 176 2.04 2.05 -15.61
N ILE A 177 2.20 2.61 -14.40
CA ILE A 177 2.10 1.86 -13.14
C ILE A 177 0.82 2.31 -12.44
N PRO A 178 -0.34 1.69 -12.72
CA PRO A 178 -1.50 1.85 -11.87
C PRO A 178 -1.20 1.25 -10.50
N VAL A 179 -1.60 1.97 -9.45
CA VAL A 179 -1.48 1.48 -8.08
C VAL A 179 -2.87 1.18 -7.56
N HIS A 180 -3.11 -0.01 -7.05
CA HIS A 180 -4.35 -0.35 -6.35
C HIS A 180 -4.23 0.14 -4.91
N ILE A 181 -4.18 1.48 -4.78
CA ILE A 181 -3.86 2.13 -3.50
C ILE A 181 -4.94 1.87 -2.44
N LEU A 182 -4.54 1.75 -1.17
CA LEU A 182 -5.41 1.43 -0.02
C LEU A 182 -6.05 0.04 -0.10
N GLY A 183 -5.74 -0.73 -1.16
CA GLY A 183 -6.37 -2.01 -1.47
C GLY A 183 -7.66 -1.87 -2.28
N LEU A 184 -7.91 -0.70 -2.85
CA LEU A 184 -9.02 -0.42 -3.78
C LEU A 184 -8.52 -0.56 -5.21
N PRO A 185 -9.21 -1.32 -6.09
CA PRO A 185 -8.77 -1.48 -7.48
C PRO A 185 -8.81 -0.18 -8.30
N ALA A 186 -7.76 0.04 -9.11
CA ALA A 186 -7.75 1.08 -10.14
C ALA A 186 -8.63 0.69 -11.34
N ASP A 187 -8.99 1.65 -12.20
CA ASP A 187 -9.76 1.38 -13.42
C ASP A 187 -8.89 0.67 -14.47
N MET A 188 -8.68 -0.62 -14.26
CA MET A 188 -7.86 -1.43 -15.16
C MET A 188 -8.44 -1.56 -16.55
N VAL A 189 -9.76 -1.46 -16.71
CA VAL A 189 -10.41 -1.56 -18.04
C VAL A 189 -9.98 -0.39 -18.91
N THR A 190 -10.14 0.83 -18.43
CA THR A 190 -9.73 2.05 -19.13
C THR A 190 -8.21 2.11 -19.31
N ILE A 191 -7.44 1.81 -18.28
CA ILE A 191 -5.96 1.86 -18.33
C ILE A 191 -5.41 0.88 -19.36
N MET A 192 -5.91 -0.36 -19.41
CA MET A 192 -5.47 -1.36 -20.39
C MET A 192 -5.87 -0.98 -21.82
N ALA A 193 -7.04 -0.34 -22.02
CA ALA A 193 -7.44 0.16 -23.32
C ALA A 193 -6.50 1.28 -23.83
N ILE A 194 -6.15 2.23 -22.96
CA ILE A 194 -5.17 3.29 -23.27
C ILE A 194 -3.80 2.69 -23.58
N ALA A 195 -3.31 1.79 -22.73
CA ALA A 195 -2.02 1.15 -22.93
C ALA A 195 -1.94 0.40 -24.26
N LYS A 196 -2.98 -0.36 -24.61
CA LYS A 196 -3.07 -1.05 -25.91
C LYS A 196 -3.04 -0.09 -27.09
N LYS A 197 -3.79 1.03 -27.00
CA LYS A 197 -3.84 2.07 -28.07
C LYS A 197 -2.48 2.69 -28.33
N HIS A 198 -1.68 2.89 -27.28
CA HIS A 198 -0.39 3.59 -27.35
C HIS A 198 0.83 2.65 -27.30
N GLY A 199 0.63 1.32 -27.27
CA GLY A 199 1.71 0.34 -27.20
C GLY A 199 2.51 0.41 -25.88
N LEU A 200 1.87 0.77 -24.76
CA LEU A 200 2.52 0.94 -23.46
C LEU A 200 2.49 -0.34 -22.63
N VAL A 201 3.53 -0.54 -21.83
CA VAL A 201 3.57 -1.58 -20.82
C VAL A 201 2.70 -1.16 -19.62
N VAL A 202 1.98 -2.10 -19.00
CA VAL A 202 1.27 -1.89 -17.72
C VAL A 202 1.86 -2.81 -16.67
N ILE A 203 2.36 -2.24 -15.57
CA ILE A 203 2.83 -2.95 -14.40
C ILE A 203 1.92 -2.56 -13.23
N GLU A 204 1.09 -3.50 -12.76
CA GLU A 204 0.21 -3.24 -11.62
C GLU A 204 1.02 -3.20 -10.31
N ASP A 205 1.00 -2.07 -9.61
CA ASP A 205 1.43 -2.03 -8.21
C ASP A 205 0.25 -2.50 -7.32
N ALA A 206 0.18 -3.80 -7.11
CA ALA A 206 -0.81 -4.47 -6.29
C ALA A 206 -0.34 -4.71 -4.84
N CYS A 207 0.74 -4.01 -4.40
CA CYS A 207 1.34 -4.17 -3.08
C CYS A 207 0.40 -3.92 -1.89
N GLN A 208 -0.78 -3.35 -2.13
CA GLN A 208 -1.80 -3.10 -1.11
C GLN A 208 -3.12 -3.84 -1.42
N ALA A 209 -3.19 -4.66 -2.47
CA ALA A 209 -4.47 -5.15 -2.99
C ALA A 209 -4.58 -6.68 -3.04
N HIS A 210 -4.04 -7.37 -2.03
CA HIS A 210 -4.09 -8.82 -1.89
C HIS A 210 -5.53 -9.34 -1.85
N GLY A 211 -5.97 -10.01 -2.91
CA GLY A 211 -7.32 -10.56 -3.02
C GLY A 211 -8.40 -9.58 -3.48
N ALA A 212 -8.03 -8.38 -3.94
CA ALA A 212 -8.97 -7.49 -4.62
C ALA A 212 -9.32 -8.01 -6.01
N GLU A 213 -10.56 -7.75 -6.48
CA GLU A 213 -11.11 -8.32 -7.70
C GLU A 213 -11.91 -7.29 -8.51
N ILE A 214 -11.79 -7.38 -9.84
CA ILE A 214 -12.59 -6.66 -10.83
C ILE A 214 -13.29 -7.70 -11.70
N GLY A 215 -14.61 -7.76 -11.66
CA GLY A 215 -15.40 -8.76 -12.41
C GLY A 215 -15.04 -10.21 -12.06
N GLY A 216 -14.66 -10.49 -10.81
CA GLY A 216 -14.23 -11.81 -10.36
C GLY A 216 -12.78 -12.19 -10.72
N ARG A 217 -12.05 -11.33 -11.43
CA ARG A 217 -10.62 -11.50 -11.74
C ARG A 217 -9.76 -10.70 -10.76
N ARG A 218 -8.73 -11.32 -10.18
CA ARG A 218 -7.87 -10.64 -9.19
C ARG A 218 -6.94 -9.63 -9.82
N VAL A 219 -6.78 -8.49 -9.14
CA VAL A 219 -5.78 -7.48 -9.52
C VAL A 219 -4.37 -8.07 -9.40
N GLY A 220 -3.43 -7.53 -10.18
CA GLY A 220 -2.10 -8.11 -10.37
C GLY A 220 -2.05 -9.17 -11.48
N SER A 221 -3.19 -9.40 -12.18
CA SER A 221 -3.26 -10.27 -13.36
C SER A 221 -3.68 -9.55 -14.65
N PHE A 222 -4.07 -8.27 -14.59
CA PHE A 222 -4.57 -7.52 -15.75
C PHE A 222 -3.47 -6.96 -16.64
N GLY A 223 -2.40 -6.47 -16.05
CA GLY A 223 -1.26 -5.88 -16.73
C GLY A 223 -0.29 -6.92 -17.31
N HIS A 224 0.83 -6.44 -17.80
CA HIS A 224 1.94 -7.30 -18.27
C HIS A 224 2.66 -7.96 -17.08
N ALA A 225 2.66 -7.28 -15.93
CA ALA A 225 3.11 -7.82 -14.65
C ALA A 225 2.26 -7.25 -13.51
N GLY A 226 2.07 -8.06 -12.45
CA GLY A 226 1.53 -7.64 -11.16
C GLY A 226 2.60 -7.76 -10.07
N CYS A 227 2.82 -6.69 -9.31
CA CYS A 227 3.82 -6.63 -8.26
C CYS A 227 3.15 -6.57 -6.89
N PHE A 228 3.61 -7.40 -5.96
CA PHE A 228 3.06 -7.51 -4.60
C PHE A 228 4.15 -7.29 -3.55
N SER A 229 3.72 -6.82 -2.38
CA SER A 229 4.56 -6.73 -1.18
C SER A 229 3.98 -7.61 -0.08
N PHE A 230 4.83 -8.34 0.62
CA PHE A 230 4.46 -9.13 1.80
C PHE A 230 5.08 -8.56 3.09
N GLN A 231 5.35 -7.24 3.07
CA GLN A 231 5.86 -6.54 4.25
C GLN A 231 4.86 -6.62 5.41
N ASN A 232 5.33 -6.53 6.64
CA ASN A 232 4.61 -6.81 7.88
C ASN A 232 3.22 -6.16 8.04
N SER A 233 2.97 -4.98 7.42
CA SER A 233 1.67 -4.31 7.48
C SER A 233 0.66 -4.81 6.45
N LYS A 234 1.10 -5.58 5.43
CA LYS A 234 0.28 -6.02 4.29
C LYS A 234 -0.73 -7.09 4.69
N ASN A 235 -1.79 -7.22 3.90
CA ASN A 235 -2.88 -8.17 4.15
C ASN A 235 -2.45 -9.65 4.08
N LEU A 236 -1.29 -9.93 3.48
CA LEU A 236 -0.52 -11.16 3.63
C LEU A 236 0.88 -10.74 4.06
N ALA A 237 1.24 -11.01 5.31
CA ALA A 237 2.48 -10.53 5.94
C ALA A 237 3.45 -11.67 6.21
N ILE A 238 4.71 -11.51 5.77
CA ILE A 238 5.80 -12.46 6.05
C ILE A 238 7.05 -11.79 6.65
N GLY A 239 6.87 -10.57 7.18
CA GLY A 239 7.95 -9.68 7.63
C GLY A 239 8.42 -8.78 6.50
N GLU A 240 9.25 -9.29 5.60
CA GLU A 240 9.66 -8.66 4.35
C GLU A 240 9.53 -9.67 3.21
N GLY A 241 9.07 -9.23 2.04
CA GLY A 241 8.90 -10.05 0.86
C GLY A 241 8.12 -9.33 -0.24
N GLY A 242 8.12 -9.93 -1.41
CA GLY A 242 7.36 -9.47 -2.56
C GLY A 242 7.20 -10.55 -3.62
N ALA A 243 6.42 -10.27 -4.65
CA ALA A 243 6.22 -11.16 -5.77
C ALA A 243 6.02 -10.40 -7.07
N ILE A 244 6.42 -11.05 -8.18
CA ILE A 244 6.11 -10.67 -9.55
C ILE A 244 5.23 -11.77 -10.14
N ASN A 245 4.06 -11.40 -10.65
CA ASN A 245 3.12 -12.30 -11.31
C ASN A 245 2.99 -11.94 -12.79
N SER A 246 2.97 -12.93 -13.67
CA SER A 246 2.73 -12.71 -15.11
C SER A 246 2.35 -14.02 -15.82
N ASP A 247 1.69 -13.86 -16.98
CA ASP A 247 1.43 -14.94 -17.94
C ASP A 247 2.52 -15.06 -19.04
N ASP A 248 3.41 -14.07 -19.13
CA ASP A 248 4.55 -14.07 -20.07
C ASP A 248 5.72 -14.87 -19.46
N GLU A 249 5.88 -16.10 -19.94
CA GLU A 249 6.94 -17.01 -19.46
C GLU A 249 8.34 -16.47 -19.74
N LYS A 250 8.56 -15.84 -20.91
CA LYS A 250 9.87 -15.28 -21.29
C LYS A 250 10.25 -14.10 -20.39
N PHE A 251 9.27 -13.25 -20.06
CA PHE A 251 9.47 -12.17 -19.11
C PHE A 251 9.82 -12.74 -17.72
N MET A 252 9.09 -13.77 -17.28
CA MET A 252 9.34 -14.40 -15.97
C MET A 252 10.72 -15.10 -15.91
N ASP A 253 11.19 -15.67 -17.03
CA ASP A 253 12.55 -16.22 -17.11
C ASP A 253 13.61 -15.13 -16.97
N ARG A 254 13.43 -13.98 -17.62
CA ARG A 254 14.32 -12.81 -17.45
C ARG A 254 14.29 -12.30 -15.99
N CYS A 255 13.11 -12.19 -15.37
CA CYS A 255 12.98 -11.81 -13.97
C CYS A 255 13.70 -12.79 -13.04
N TYR A 256 13.54 -14.11 -13.29
CA TYR A 256 14.27 -15.14 -12.54
C TYR A 256 15.78 -14.98 -12.70
N SER A 257 16.27 -14.82 -13.91
CA SER A 257 17.70 -14.61 -14.16
C SER A 257 18.20 -13.37 -13.43
N TYR A 258 17.50 -12.25 -13.55
CA TYR A 258 17.86 -11.00 -12.88
C TYR A 258 17.93 -11.17 -11.36
N HIS A 259 16.94 -11.85 -10.72
CA HIS A 259 16.92 -12.05 -9.26
C HIS A 259 17.94 -13.06 -8.75
N ASN A 260 18.59 -13.85 -9.63
CA ASN A 260 19.52 -14.92 -9.30
C ASN A 260 20.91 -14.73 -9.95
N TYR A 261 21.49 -13.53 -9.85
CA TYR A 261 22.80 -13.17 -10.41
C TYR A 261 22.93 -13.40 -11.91
N GLY A 262 21.86 -13.36 -12.66
CA GLY A 262 21.85 -13.57 -14.11
C GLY A 262 21.85 -15.05 -14.54
N ASN A 263 21.75 -16.00 -13.62
CA ASN A 263 21.67 -17.42 -13.96
C ASN A 263 20.32 -17.74 -14.63
N PRO A 264 20.29 -18.57 -15.69
CA PRO A 264 19.07 -18.95 -16.38
C PRO A 264 18.03 -19.60 -15.44
N TYR A 265 16.76 -19.51 -15.84
CA TYR A 265 15.69 -20.25 -15.16
C TYR A 265 15.99 -21.76 -15.15
N GLY A 266 15.70 -22.42 -14.04
CA GLY A 266 16.00 -23.84 -13.81
C GLY A 266 17.43 -24.13 -13.35
N SER A 267 18.31 -23.12 -13.24
CA SER A 267 19.64 -23.30 -12.65
C SER A 267 19.57 -23.65 -11.16
N VAL A 268 20.46 -24.51 -10.72
CA VAL A 268 20.59 -24.83 -9.29
C VAL A 268 21.02 -23.59 -8.51
N VAL A 269 20.31 -23.30 -7.42
CA VAL A 269 20.61 -22.14 -6.56
C VAL A 269 22.02 -22.23 -6.00
N GLY A 270 22.82 -21.18 -6.20
CA GLY A 270 24.21 -21.10 -5.75
C GLY A 270 25.23 -21.53 -6.77
N GLN A 271 24.86 -22.17 -7.90
CA GLN A 271 25.76 -22.44 -9.02
C GLN A 271 25.80 -21.26 -9.99
N VAL A 272 26.96 -21.07 -10.64
CA VAL A 272 27.17 -20.00 -11.62
C VAL A 272 27.46 -20.65 -12.98
N ASN A 273 26.57 -20.35 -13.94
CA ASN A 273 26.68 -20.80 -15.34
C ASN A 273 27.29 -19.68 -16.20
N ALA A 274 28.61 -19.52 -16.19
CA ALA A 274 29.30 -18.38 -16.77
C ALA A 274 28.98 -18.11 -18.25
N GLY A 275 28.61 -19.14 -19.03
CA GLY A 275 28.29 -18.98 -20.47
C GLY A 275 26.89 -18.42 -20.78
N THR A 276 26.01 -18.28 -19.76
CA THR A 276 24.61 -17.90 -19.97
C THR A 276 24.14 -16.74 -19.07
N LEU A 277 25.09 -16.10 -18.36
CA LEU A 277 24.80 -15.01 -17.45
C LEU A 277 24.33 -13.75 -18.18
N ILE A 278 23.29 -13.12 -17.64
CA ILE A 278 22.90 -11.75 -17.96
C ILE A 278 23.18 -10.84 -16.75
N PRO A 279 23.24 -9.51 -16.89
CA PRO A 279 23.33 -8.62 -15.74
C PRO A 279 22.17 -8.87 -14.77
N GLY A 280 22.49 -9.07 -13.49
CA GLY A 280 21.50 -9.40 -12.46
C GLY A 280 21.99 -9.10 -11.06
N THR A 281 21.13 -9.35 -10.10
CA THR A 281 21.37 -9.14 -8.66
C THR A 281 20.80 -10.29 -7.83
N LYS A 282 20.85 -10.18 -6.50
CA LYS A 282 20.28 -11.20 -5.60
C LYS A 282 19.03 -10.67 -4.92
N LEU A 283 17.85 -11.21 -5.30
CA LEU A 283 16.56 -10.83 -4.74
C LEU A 283 15.76 -12.02 -4.20
N ARG A 284 16.42 -13.13 -3.85
CA ARG A 284 15.78 -14.38 -3.47
C ARG A 284 15.09 -14.28 -2.11
N LEU A 285 13.82 -14.74 -2.02
CA LEU A 285 13.11 -14.99 -0.78
C LEU A 285 13.71 -16.19 -0.04
N THR A 286 13.56 -16.24 1.28
CA THR A 286 14.00 -17.37 2.13
C THR A 286 12.88 -18.39 2.34
N GLU A 287 13.25 -19.66 2.68
CA GLU A 287 12.28 -20.74 2.92
C GLU A 287 11.37 -20.45 4.11
N TYR A 288 11.90 -19.99 5.25
CA TYR A 288 11.09 -19.71 6.44
C TYR A 288 10.10 -18.54 6.22
N GLN A 289 10.42 -17.57 5.35
CA GLN A 289 9.45 -16.54 4.94
C GLN A 289 8.34 -17.15 4.08
N ALA A 290 8.67 -18.06 3.17
CA ALA A 290 7.69 -18.78 2.37
C ALA A 290 6.79 -19.67 3.25
N ALA A 291 7.37 -20.34 4.27
CA ALA A 291 6.60 -21.11 5.26
C ALA A 291 5.54 -20.25 5.97
N ILE A 292 5.92 -19.04 6.41
CA ILE A 292 4.95 -18.06 6.97
C ILE A 292 3.89 -17.70 5.92
N GLY A 293 4.33 -17.42 4.67
CA GLY A 293 3.44 -17.04 3.56
C GLY A 293 2.38 -18.09 3.24
N LEU A 294 2.74 -19.37 3.25
CA LEU A 294 1.80 -20.48 3.05
C LEU A 294 0.73 -20.54 4.15
N GLY A 295 1.09 -20.26 5.41
CA GLY A 295 0.14 -20.16 6.51
C GLY A 295 -0.80 -18.96 6.35
N GLN A 296 -0.27 -17.79 6.02
CA GLN A 296 -1.04 -16.57 5.80
C GLN A 296 -1.99 -16.70 4.60
N LEU A 297 -1.55 -17.32 3.50
CA LEU A 297 -2.34 -17.48 2.28
C LEU A 297 -3.64 -18.26 2.51
N LYS A 298 -3.60 -19.28 3.37
CA LYS A 298 -4.77 -20.08 3.73
C LYS A 298 -5.90 -19.26 4.36
N ARG A 299 -5.59 -18.16 5.03
CA ARG A 299 -6.55 -17.30 5.71
C ARG A 299 -6.98 -16.08 4.89
N LEU A 300 -6.19 -15.70 3.88
CA LEU A 300 -6.34 -14.44 3.15
C LEU A 300 -7.74 -14.24 2.58
N ALA A 301 -8.34 -15.28 1.97
CA ALA A 301 -9.67 -15.18 1.38
C ALA A 301 -10.75 -14.86 2.43
N GLY A 302 -10.79 -15.61 3.54
CA GLY A 302 -11.75 -15.39 4.63
C GLY A 302 -11.56 -14.05 5.33
N GLU A 303 -10.30 -13.63 5.53
CA GLU A 303 -9.98 -12.32 6.09
C GLU A 303 -10.40 -11.18 5.15
N THR A 304 -10.25 -11.35 3.83
CA THR A 304 -10.69 -10.37 2.83
C THR A 304 -12.21 -10.24 2.83
N GLU A 305 -12.96 -11.34 2.92
CA GLU A 305 -14.43 -11.31 3.08
C GLU A 305 -14.84 -10.54 4.35
N LYS A 306 -14.19 -10.82 5.48
CA LYS A 306 -14.48 -10.11 6.74
C LYS A 306 -14.20 -8.62 6.62
N ARG A 307 -13.08 -8.22 5.99
CA ARG A 307 -12.77 -6.80 5.73
C ARG A 307 -13.83 -6.14 4.85
N ASN A 308 -14.28 -6.79 3.78
CA ASN A 308 -15.33 -6.25 2.91
C ASN A 308 -16.67 -6.07 3.63
N ALA A 309 -17.10 -7.06 4.42
CA ALA A 309 -18.34 -6.99 5.19
C ALA A 309 -18.31 -5.83 6.20
N ASN A 310 -17.21 -5.69 6.96
CA ASN A 310 -17.05 -4.62 7.93
C ASN A 310 -16.86 -3.25 7.26
N ALA A 311 -16.15 -3.17 6.14
CA ALA A 311 -16.00 -1.94 5.37
C ALA A 311 -17.33 -1.45 4.80
N ALA A 312 -18.14 -2.34 4.23
CA ALA A 312 -19.47 -1.99 3.73
C ALA A 312 -20.38 -1.48 4.86
N TYR A 313 -20.38 -2.16 6.01
CA TYR A 313 -21.14 -1.74 7.19
C TYR A 313 -20.68 -0.36 7.68
N LEU A 314 -19.39 -0.17 7.86
CA LEU A 314 -18.81 1.10 8.35
C LEU A 314 -19.08 2.24 7.36
N ARG A 315 -18.86 2.03 6.06
CA ARG A 315 -19.16 3.01 5.00
C ARG A 315 -20.62 3.47 5.07
N GLY A 316 -21.57 2.54 5.20
CA GLY A 316 -23.00 2.85 5.28
C GLY A 316 -23.43 3.65 6.52
N ARG A 317 -22.63 3.55 7.62
CA ARG A 317 -22.86 4.30 8.85
C ARG A 317 -22.22 5.68 8.80
N ILE A 318 -20.95 5.78 8.45
CA ILE A 318 -20.20 7.05 8.49
C ILE A 318 -20.64 8.02 7.37
N SER A 319 -21.17 7.52 6.25
CA SER A 319 -21.69 8.37 5.16
C SER A 319 -22.85 9.29 5.58
N LYS A 320 -23.46 9.01 6.72
CA LYS A 320 -24.54 9.81 7.28
C LYS A 320 -24.06 10.98 8.15
N ILE A 321 -22.77 11.04 8.43
CA ILE A 321 -22.16 12.07 9.28
C ILE A 321 -21.67 13.21 8.40
N PRO A 322 -22.20 14.45 8.53
CA PRO A 322 -21.75 15.59 7.74
C PRO A 322 -20.23 15.79 7.87
N GLY A 323 -19.54 16.01 6.73
CA GLY A 323 -18.09 16.18 6.71
C GLY A 323 -17.29 14.87 6.64
N VAL A 324 -17.95 13.73 6.63
CA VAL A 324 -17.32 12.43 6.32
C VAL A 324 -17.73 12.01 4.92
N ILE A 325 -16.78 11.93 4.00
CA ILE A 325 -17.00 11.58 2.60
C ILE A 325 -16.33 10.22 2.34
N PRO A 326 -17.08 9.11 2.27
CA PRO A 326 -16.52 7.79 2.01
C PRO A 326 -15.92 7.70 0.61
N TYR A 327 -15.05 6.68 0.42
CA TYR A 327 -14.53 6.29 -0.89
C TYR A 327 -15.64 5.73 -1.79
N ASP A 328 -15.43 5.80 -3.10
CA ASP A 328 -16.20 5.07 -4.09
C ASP A 328 -15.37 3.93 -4.71
N LEU A 329 -16.05 2.95 -5.26
CA LEU A 329 -15.47 1.88 -6.08
C LEU A 329 -16.03 2.00 -7.49
N TYR A 330 -15.24 1.61 -8.48
CA TYR A 330 -15.77 1.46 -9.84
C TYR A 330 -16.82 0.33 -9.87
N ASP A 331 -17.84 0.45 -10.72
CA ASP A 331 -18.99 -0.47 -10.76
C ASP A 331 -18.61 -1.93 -11.01
N ASN A 332 -17.48 -2.16 -11.66
CA ASN A 332 -16.97 -3.49 -11.96
C ASN A 332 -16.11 -4.09 -10.84
N VAL A 333 -15.83 -3.38 -9.76
CA VAL A 333 -15.10 -3.90 -8.61
C VAL A 333 -16.00 -4.82 -7.81
N THR A 334 -15.65 -6.10 -7.79
CA THR A 334 -16.43 -7.13 -7.07
C THR A 334 -15.91 -7.35 -5.65
N LYS A 335 -14.65 -7.01 -5.38
CA LYS A 335 -14.02 -7.13 -4.06
C LYS A 335 -12.86 -6.16 -3.90
N ALA A 336 -12.74 -5.53 -2.72
CA ALA A 336 -11.58 -4.72 -2.36
C ALA A 336 -10.76 -5.43 -1.27
N ALA A 337 -9.46 -5.16 -1.19
CA ALA A 337 -8.60 -5.75 -0.17
C ALA A 337 -8.65 -4.99 1.16
N PHE A 338 -8.93 -3.69 1.10
CA PHE A 338 -8.92 -2.79 2.26
C PHE A 338 -7.65 -2.91 3.11
N HIS A 339 -6.49 -2.71 2.48
CA HIS A 339 -5.23 -2.54 3.22
C HIS A 339 -5.34 -1.36 4.20
N LEU A 340 -6.07 -0.35 3.80
CA LEU A 340 -6.47 0.80 4.61
C LEU A 340 -7.92 1.13 4.27
N PHE A 341 -8.72 1.56 5.24
CA PHE A 341 -10.09 2.00 5.04
C PHE A 341 -10.12 3.53 4.99
N PRO A 342 -10.24 4.15 3.79
CA PRO A 342 -10.17 5.58 3.64
C PRO A 342 -11.51 6.28 3.73
N PHE A 343 -11.48 7.56 4.13
CA PHE A 343 -12.53 8.54 3.90
C PHE A 343 -11.91 9.94 3.79
N ARG A 344 -12.62 10.85 3.12
CA ARG A 344 -12.22 12.24 3.05
C ARG A 344 -12.91 13.03 4.17
N TYR A 345 -12.14 13.88 4.80
CA TYR A 345 -12.59 14.75 5.89
C TYR A 345 -12.84 16.16 5.37
N ASP A 346 -14.08 16.65 5.53
CA ASP A 346 -14.43 18.03 5.26
C ASP A 346 -14.66 18.76 6.59
N LYS A 347 -13.73 19.66 6.93
CA LYS A 347 -13.80 20.46 8.16
C LYS A 347 -15.06 21.31 8.27
N SER A 348 -15.72 21.66 7.15
CA SER A 348 -16.96 22.45 7.17
C SER A 348 -18.10 21.70 7.88
N GLY A 349 -18.18 20.39 7.69
CA GLY A 349 -19.12 19.53 8.41
C GLY A 349 -18.82 19.40 9.91
N PHE A 350 -17.58 19.70 10.33
CA PHE A 350 -17.13 19.67 11.72
C PHE A 350 -16.89 21.09 12.29
N LYS A 351 -17.66 22.08 11.87
CA LYS A 351 -17.58 23.46 12.38
C LYS A 351 -16.19 24.10 12.29
N GLY A 352 -15.40 23.71 11.29
CA GLY A 352 -14.05 24.19 11.08
C GLY A 352 -12.96 23.48 11.89
N LEU A 353 -13.29 22.39 12.62
CA LEU A 353 -12.28 21.59 13.33
C LEU A 353 -11.23 21.08 12.35
N SER A 354 -9.95 21.31 12.65
CA SER A 354 -8.87 20.87 11.77
C SER A 354 -8.75 19.33 11.71
N ARG A 355 -8.28 18.79 10.60
CA ARG A 355 -8.02 17.34 10.44
C ARG A 355 -7.10 16.80 11.56
N ALA A 356 -6.03 17.54 11.88
CA ALA A 356 -5.12 17.16 12.95
C ALA A 356 -5.80 17.09 14.33
N ALA A 357 -6.70 18.03 14.64
CA ALA A 357 -7.47 18.01 15.87
C ALA A 357 -8.50 16.88 15.89
N PHE A 358 -9.13 16.58 14.75
CA PHE A 358 -10.00 15.42 14.59
C PHE A 358 -9.26 14.11 14.84
N ILE A 359 -8.10 13.89 14.20
CA ILE A 359 -7.27 12.69 14.39
C ILE A 359 -6.87 12.53 15.85
N LYS A 360 -6.39 13.60 16.49
CA LYS A 360 -6.05 13.58 17.91
C LYS A 360 -7.23 13.23 18.82
N ALA A 361 -8.43 13.69 18.45
CA ALA A 361 -9.65 13.36 19.17
C ALA A 361 -10.03 11.88 18.97
N MET A 362 -9.94 11.34 17.75
CA MET A 362 -10.16 9.92 17.44
C MET A 362 -9.20 9.02 18.23
N GLU A 363 -7.91 9.35 18.27
CA GLU A 363 -6.91 8.62 19.06
C GLU A 363 -7.26 8.59 20.55
N ALA A 364 -7.70 9.73 21.10
CA ALA A 364 -8.13 9.82 22.50
C ALA A 364 -9.39 9.00 22.79
N GLU A 365 -10.26 8.81 21.79
CA GLU A 365 -11.43 7.92 21.88
C GLU A 365 -11.06 6.41 21.75
N GLY A 366 -9.78 6.06 21.55
CA GLY A 366 -9.30 4.69 21.34
C GLY A 366 -9.41 4.19 19.90
N ILE A 367 -9.54 5.11 18.94
CA ILE A 367 -9.68 4.81 17.50
C ILE A 367 -8.46 5.37 16.76
N PRO A 368 -7.40 4.58 16.55
CA PRO A 368 -6.23 5.03 15.81
C PRO A 368 -6.54 5.26 14.32
N CYS A 369 -6.09 6.37 13.79
CA CYS A 369 -6.21 6.72 12.37
C CYS A 369 -5.00 7.53 11.90
N SER A 370 -4.87 7.74 10.59
CA SER A 370 -3.75 8.46 9.97
C SER A 370 -4.26 9.53 9.01
N GLU A 371 -3.43 10.55 8.80
CA GLU A 371 -3.70 11.68 7.89
C GLU A 371 -3.42 11.40 6.40
N GLY A 372 -3.00 10.19 6.07
CA GLY A 372 -2.75 9.83 4.68
C GLY A 372 -1.28 9.97 4.24
N TYR A 373 -1.07 9.90 2.92
CA TYR A 373 0.24 10.10 2.29
C TYR A 373 0.53 11.59 2.06
N SER A 374 1.82 11.91 1.88
CA SER A 374 2.25 13.22 1.39
C SER A 374 2.23 13.23 -0.15
N PRO A 375 2.06 14.41 -0.80
CA PRO A 375 2.01 14.52 -2.25
C PRO A 375 3.38 14.21 -2.88
N LEU A 376 3.52 13.06 -3.55
CA LEU A 376 4.81 12.59 -4.08
C LEU A 376 5.34 13.44 -5.23
N ASN A 377 4.48 14.07 -6.00
CA ASN A 377 4.85 14.99 -7.09
C ASN A 377 5.59 16.25 -6.64
N LYS A 378 5.57 16.56 -5.33
CA LYS A 378 6.24 17.74 -4.72
C LYS A 378 7.38 17.38 -3.77
N MET A 379 7.73 16.11 -3.65
CA MET A 379 8.71 15.67 -2.66
C MET A 379 10.14 16.09 -3.04
N PRO A 380 10.91 16.62 -2.08
CA PRO A 380 12.29 17.06 -2.35
C PRO A 380 13.24 15.98 -2.88
N TYR A 381 12.92 14.70 -2.67
CA TYR A 381 13.75 13.60 -3.18
C TYR A 381 13.79 13.52 -4.71
N LEU A 382 12.78 14.05 -5.43
CA LEU A 382 12.79 14.17 -6.89
C LEU A 382 13.95 15.05 -7.35
N GLN A 383 14.09 16.22 -6.75
CA GLN A 383 15.21 17.12 -7.02
C GLN A 383 16.55 16.43 -6.73
N GLN A 384 16.66 15.72 -5.59
CA GLN A 384 17.89 14.98 -5.24
C GLN A 384 18.22 13.90 -6.27
N ALA A 385 17.21 13.20 -6.81
CA ALA A 385 17.40 12.22 -7.87
C ALA A 385 17.93 12.90 -9.15
N PHE A 386 17.32 14.03 -9.57
CA PHE A 386 17.72 14.77 -10.77
C PHE A 386 19.12 15.38 -10.64
N GLU A 387 19.53 15.78 -9.46
CA GLU A 387 20.88 16.26 -9.16
C GLU A 387 21.95 15.15 -9.14
N SER A 388 21.54 13.88 -9.13
CA SER A 388 22.47 12.75 -9.08
C SER A 388 23.32 12.65 -10.35
N LYS A 389 24.52 12.06 -10.20
CA LYS A 389 25.46 11.86 -11.33
C LYS A 389 24.83 11.03 -12.46
N ASN A 390 23.99 10.05 -12.11
CA ASN A 390 23.38 9.17 -13.10
C ASN A 390 22.36 9.91 -13.96
N TYR A 391 21.46 10.67 -13.33
CA TYR A 391 20.47 11.47 -14.07
C TYR A 391 21.14 12.53 -14.95
N LYS A 392 22.13 13.27 -14.44
CA LYS A 392 22.91 14.25 -15.22
C LYS A 392 23.66 13.67 -16.42
N LYS A 393 23.85 12.35 -16.48
CA LYS A 393 24.43 11.68 -17.66
C LYS A 393 23.39 11.19 -18.66
N MET A 394 22.14 10.95 -18.19
CA MET A 394 21.06 10.39 -19.02
C MET A 394 20.15 11.46 -19.62
N TYR A 395 20.07 12.63 -18.98
CA TYR A 395 19.13 13.67 -19.31
C TYR A 395 19.83 15.03 -19.51
N THR A 396 19.24 15.90 -20.32
CA THR A 396 19.70 17.28 -20.49
C THR A 396 19.35 18.13 -19.28
N THR A 397 20.04 19.28 -19.12
CA THR A 397 19.76 20.23 -18.06
C THR A 397 18.31 20.74 -18.09
N ALA A 398 17.72 20.91 -19.27
CA ALA A 398 16.34 21.35 -19.43
C ALA A 398 15.33 20.28 -18.98
N GLU A 399 15.63 18.99 -19.19
CA GLU A 399 14.78 17.88 -18.71
C GLU A 399 14.85 17.70 -17.19
N LEU A 400 15.96 18.07 -16.58
CA LEU A 400 16.20 17.99 -15.13
C LEU A 400 15.83 19.28 -14.38
N ASP A 401 15.31 20.30 -15.06
CA ASP A 401 14.82 21.51 -14.40
C ASP A 401 13.60 21.17 -13.53
N ILE A 402 13.76 21.28 -12.21
CA ILE A 402 12.75 20.89 -11.25
C ILE A 402 11.50 21.79 -11.32
N ASN A 403 11.63 23.07 -11.72
CA ASN A 403 10.49 23.97 -11.85
C ASN A 403 9.65 23.56 -13.06
N ALA A 404 10.29 23.34 -14.21
CA ALA A 404 9.61 22.84 -15.40
C ALA A 404 8.99 21.44 -15.17
N PHE A 405 9.65 20.59 -14.40
CA PHE A 405 9.08 19.29 -14.01
C PHE A 405 7.81 19.47 -13.14
N ASN A 406 7.88 20.33 -12.12
CA ASN A 406 6.74 20.59 -11.23
C ASN A 406 5.54 21.18 -12.01
N GLU A 407 5.77 22.11 -12.93
CA GLU A 407 4.72 22.69 -13.79
C GLU A 407 4.00 21.62 -14.65
N ARG A 408 4.74 20.65 -15.18
CA ARG A 408 4.17 19.54 -15.97
C ARG A 408 3.45 18.50 -15.11
N ASN A 409 3.78 18.42 -13.84
CA ASN A 409 3.29 17.40 -12.89
C ASN A 409 2.39 17.97 -11.79
N VAL A 410 1.66 19.05 -12.10
CA VAL A 410 0.67 19.63 -11.20
C VAL A 410 -0.47 18.64 -10.99
N CYS A 411 -0.78 18.34 -9.71
CA CYS A 411 -1.81 17.40 -9.30
C CYS A 411 -2.68 18.02 -8.17
N PRO A 412 -3.52 19.03 -8.49
CA PRO A 412 -4.19 19.83 -7.47
C PRO A 412 -5.21 19.05 -6.64
N LEU A 413 -5.85 18.02 -7.22
CA LEU A 413 -6.79 17.19 -6.48
C LEU A 413 -6.06 16.28 -5.49
N ASN A 414 -4.93 15.71 -5.91
CA ASN A 414 -4.05 14.96 -5.02
C ASN A 414 -3.49 15.83 -3.89
N ASP A 415 -3.03 17.02 -4.20
CA ASP A 415 -2.45 17.93 -3.22
C ASP A 415 -3.47 18.24 -2.12
N LYS A 416 -4.69 18.61 -2.50
CA LYS A 416 -5.78 18.86 -1.55
C LYS A 416 -6.12 17.61 -0.73
N LEU A 417 -6.19 16.45 -1.38
CA LEU A 417 -6.44 15.17 -0.70
C LEU A 417 -5.38 14.91 0.37
N CYS A 418 -4.10 15.05 0.05
CA CYS A 418 -2.98 14.83 0.97
C CYS A 418 -2.96 15.87 2.10
N ASP A 419 -3.08 17.14 1.76
CA ASP A 419 -2.84 18.24 2.71
C ASP A 419 -4.03 18.47 3.66
N GLU A 420 -5.28 18.21 3.19
CA GLU A 420 -6.47 18.63 3.92
C GLU A 420 -7.44 17.50 4.27
N GLU A 421 -7.64 16.50 3.38
CA GLU A 421 -8.84 15.66 3.42
C GLU A 421 -8.62 14.21 3.81
N ALA A 422 -7.45 13.63 3.48
CA ALA A 422 -7.21 12.20 3.66
C ALA A 422 -7.21 11.76 5.12
N ILE A 423 -8.01 10.73 5.43
CA ILE A 423 -7.94 9.97 6.68
C ILE A 423 -8.15 8.50 6.34
N TRP A 424 -7.46 7.60 7.06
CA TRP A 424 -7.73 6.18 6.98
C TRP A 424 -7.64 5.46 8.32
N PHE A 425 -8.33 4.32 8.40
CA PHE A 425 -8.16 3.31 9.44
C PHE A 425 -7.33 2.13 8.92
N TYR A 426 -6.73 1.37 9.84
CA TYR A 426 -5.85 0.24 9.53
C TYR A 426 -6.65 -1.04 9.24
N GLN A 427 -6.15 -1.87 8.33
CA GLN A 427 -6.81 -3.09 7.87
C GLN A 427 -7.13 -4.09 8.99
N SER A 428 -6.32 -4.14 10.05
CA SER A 428 -6.54 -5.01 11.20
C SER A 428 -7.80 -4.64 12.00
N MET A 429 -8.20 -3.37 11.99
CA MET A 429 -9.44 -2.92 12.64
C MET A 429 -10.67 -3.53 11.96
N LEU A 430 -10.63 -3.74 10.63
CA LEU A 430 -11.69 -4.40 9.88
C LEU A 430 -11.77 -5.93 10.11
N LEU A 431 -10.81 -6.50 10.84
CA LEU A 431 -10.86 -7.90 11.29
C LEU A 431 -11.52 -8.07 12.67
N ALA A 432 -11.88 -6.98 13.32
CA ALA A 432 -12.65 -6.99 14.56
C ALA A 432 -14.11 -7.41 14.32
N ASP A 433 -14.91 -7.49 15.37
CA ASP A 433 -16.31 -7.85 15.26
C ASP A 433 -17.19 -6.63 14.93
N LYS A 434 -18.41 -6.87 14.49
CA LYS A 434 -19.33 -5.80 14.07
C LYS A 434 -19.58 -4.73 15.15
N PRO A 435 -19.72 -5.05 16.46
CA PRO A 435 -19.81 -4.03 17.50
C PRO A 435 -18.59 -3.12 17.60
N ASP A 436 -17.39 -3.64 17.26
CA ASP A 436 -16.18 -2.83 17.25
C ASP A 436 -16.21 -1.77 16.11
N MET A 437 -16.97 -2.02 15.03
CA MET A 437 -17.22 -1.02 13.98
C MET A 437 -18.14 0.10 14.49
N ASP A 438 -19.10 -0.20 15.37
CA ASP A 438 -19.93 0.81 16.02
C ASP A 438 -19.10 1.74 16.91
N ASP A 439 -18.03 1.27 17.54
CA ASP A 439 -17.11 2.13 18.31
C ASP A 439 -16.49 3.23 17.42
N ILE A 440 -16.11 2.89 16.18
CA ILE A 440 -15.59 3.87 15.21
C ILE A 440 -16.65 4.93 14.90
N VAL A 441 -17.87 4.49 14.59
CA VAL A 441 -19.00 5.40 14.29
C VAL A 441 -19.30 6.30 15.49
N ASN A 442 -19.42 5.71 16.68
CA ASN A 442 -19.73 6.43 17.92
C ASN A 442 -18.65 7.48 18.25
N ALA A 443 -17.37 7.17 18.00
CA ALA A 443 -16.29 8.14 18.19
C ALA A 443 -16.40 9.32 17.22
N ILE A 444 -16.67 9.07 15.94
CA ILE A 444 -16.87 10.13 14.94
C ILE A 444 -18.10 10.99 15.31
N GLU A 445 -19.24 10.38 15.65
CA GLU A 445 -20.46 11.08 16.06
C GLU A 445 -20.24 11.93 17.31
N LYS A 446 -19.51 11.40 18.31
CA LYS A 446 -19.18 12.12 19.54
C LYS A 446 -18.30 13.34 19.27
N ILE A 447 -17.28 13.20 18.39
CA ILE A 447 -16.44 14.32 17.97
C ILE A 447 -17.23 15.34 17.17
N HIS A 448 -18.08 14.89 16.24
CA HIS A 448 -18.93 15.75 15.44
C HIS A 448 -19.87 16.60 16.32
N ALA A 449 -20.55 15.98 17.29
CA ALA A 449 -21.46 16.66 18.23
C ALA A 449 -20.74 17.70 19.11
N ASN A 450 -19.43 17.57 19.33
CA ASN A 450 -18.61 18.44 20.17
C ASN A 450 -17.60 19.28 19.40
N ALA A 451 -17.71 19.37 18.07
CA ALA A 451 -16.72 20.03 17.22
C ALA A 451 -16.47 21.49 17.64
N ASP A 452 -17.52 22.26 18.03
CA ASP A 452 -17.38 23.62 18.55
C ASP A 452 -16.49 23.72 19.80
N ARG A 453 -16.59 22.73 20.70
CA ARG A 453 -15.80 22.70 21.94
C ARG A 453 -14.35 22.31 21.67
N LEU A 454 -14.13 21.43 20.69
CA LEU A 454 -12.80 20.98 20.28
C LEU A 454 -12.04 22.07 19.53
N ASN A 455 -12.75 22.93 18.79
CA ASN A 455 -12.15 24.01 18.00
C ASN A 455 -11.71 25.22 18.85
N LYS A 456 -12.19 25.34 20.10
CA LYS A 456 -11.86 26.43 21.03
C LYS A 456 -10.63 26.12 21.89
N LYS A 457 -10.01 24.96 21.74
CA LYS A 457 -8.86 24.49 22.51
C LYS A 457 -7.60 24.38 21.62
#